data_aa5168803a790ab8060ee6178198dec9
#
_entry.id   aa5168803a790ab8060ee6178198dec9
#
_cell.length_a   1.000
_cell.length_b   1.000
_cell.length_c   1.000
_cell.angle_alpha   90.00
_cell.angle_beta   90.00
_cell.angle_gamma   90.00
#
_symmetry.space_group_name_H-M   'P 1'
#
loop_
_entity.id
_entity.type
_entity.pdbx_description
1 polymer ?
#
loop_
_entity_poly.entity_id
_entity_poly.type
_entity_poly.pdbx_seq_one_letter_code
_entity_poly.pdbx_strand_id
1 'polypeptide(L)'
;ISGTPRSIEVEKKQLIFDSSSLEGQSILNTRKLLEMTLNGSPKKIEADHYALATIKGHFRDSHRDTIRGRLTNLDDKTITLETWYAGNLTLRRSLVHSLDIFNQSPSFYNGPDGPEGWVSAGGNIEKYWTFKNRTMISKARSGIAREVAIPDKAKISFTANWRSSPYFRILFFSDDGSDDYPGTGYSLNIQRTYLSVYRNAPNDRNNDIISESIRNMLEAETAEFTIYLDRSKDGTNAIHIDEKEIGTWTGVDDTKFKGNWIHFVPQNTSPIKFSNISVSQWDGILPAKPDNEEEEDTEEKLEGQEIRLANGDVIIGTVKSIDKGNVSLSTSFGEVGVPIKLMRSVALSEKIDEVRMETNDVRCWFHEGGYITVKLKSLDEKTLRGYSQV
;
A
#
# COMPACT_ATOMS: atom_id res chain seq x y z
N ILE A 1 22.45 10.93 -11.03
CA ILE A 1 22.96 12.32 -10.97
C ILE A 1 22.18 12.99 -9.83
N SER A 2 22.90 13.65 -8.91
CA SER A 2 22.34 14.44 -7.81
C SER A 2 22.48 15.92 -8.09
N GLY A 3 21.53 16.73 -7.62
CA GLY A 3 21.56 18.17 -7.78
C GLY A 3 20.26 18.83 -7.35
N THR A 4 20.18 20.13 -7.45
CA THR A 4 18.97 20.91 -7.11
C THR A 4 18.18 21.21 -8.37
N PRO A 5 16.92 20.77 -8.50
CA PRO A 5 16.09 21.12 -9.64
C PRO A 5 15.77 22.61 -9.61
N ARG A 6 15.94 23.28 -10.75
CA ARG A 6 15.65 24.71 -10.92
C ARG A 6 14.30 24.93 -11.59
N SER A 7 14.09 24.25 -12.71
CA SER A 7 12.81 24.33 -13.43
C SER A 7 12.59 23.12 -14.33
N ILE A 8 11.32 22.83 -14.61
CA ILE A 8 10.92 21.96 -15.72
C ILE A 8 10.22 22.81 -16.79
N GLU A 9 10.74 22.75 -18.00
CA GLU A 9 10.11 23.29 -19.19
C GLU A 9 9.40 22.17 -19.95
N VAL A 10 8.11 22.01 -19.67
CA VAL A 10 7.32 20.85 -20.14
C VAL A 10 7.24 20.80 -21.67
N GLU A 11 7.03 21.96 -22.32
CA GLU A 11 6.95 22.05 -23.78
C GLU A 11 8.25 21.67 -24.47
N LYS A 12 9.39 22.08 -23.91
CA LYS A 12 10.72 21.72 -24.41
C LYS A 12 11.20 20.36 -23.95
N LYS A 13 10.46 19.74 -23.02
CA LYS A 13 10.82 18.44 -22.41
C LYS A 13 12.19 18.47 -21.71
N GLN A 14 12.48 19.55 -21.00
CA GLN A 14 13.75 19.81 -20.35
C GLN A 14 13.57 19.99 -18.84
N LEU A 15 14.43 19.33 -18.07
CA LEU A 15 14.67 19.60 -16.66
C LEU A 15 16.00 20.35 -16.54
N ILE A 16 15.95 21.53 -15.97
CA ILE A 16 17.13 22.34 -15.66
C ILE A 16 17.46 22.13 -14.18
N PHE A 17 18.70 21.78 -13.90
CA PHE A 17 19.15 21.53 -12.54
C PHE A 17 20.61 21.92 -12.35
N ASP A 18 20.97 22.24 -11.12
CA ASP A 18 22.36 22.47 -10.70
C ASP A 18 22.89 21.20 -10.03
N SER A 19 23.96 20.66 -10.55
CA SER A 19 24.65 19.51 -9.97
C SER A 19 25.97 19.93 -9.35
N SER A 20 26.24 19.42 -8.15
CA SER A 20 27.56 19.61 -7.50
C SER A 20 28.71 18.90 -8.24
N SER A 21 28.37 17.97 -9.13
CA SER A 21 29.34 17.17 -9.88
C SER A 21 29.59 17.69 -11.29
N LEU A 22 28.89 18.74 -11.73
CA LEU A 22 29.00 19.32 -13.06
C LEU A 22 29.11 20.84 -12.95
N GLU A 23 29.97 21.46 -13.75
CA GLU A 23 30.05 22.92 -13.79
C GLU A 23 28.86 23.52 -14.54
N GLY A 24 28.20 24.52 -13.93
CA GLY A 24 27.08 25.24 -14.50
C GLY A 24 25.75 24.47 -14.45
N GLN A 25 24.76 25.04 -15.14
CA GLN A 25 23.43 24.43 -15.24
C GLN A 25 23.44 23.25 -16.19
N SER A 26 22.84 22.16 -15.74
CA SER A 26 22.69 20.95 -16.53
C SER A 26 21.26 20.83 -17.05
N ILE A 27 21.12 20.41 -18.29
CA ILE A 27 19.82 20.20 -18.94
C ILE A 27 19.63 18.71 -19.22
N LEU A 28 18.59 18.12 -18.65
CA LEU A 28 18.19 16.75 -18.91
C LEU A 28 16.92 16.70 -19.75
N ASN A 29 16.90 15.77 -20.70
CA ASN A 29 15.69 15.51 -21.46
C ASN A 29 14.71 14.69 -20.58
N THR A 30 13.53 15.25 -20.29
CA THR A 30 12.54 14.60 -19.41
C THR A 30 12.00 13.30 -19.96
N ARG A 31 12.06 13.05 -21.29
CA ARG A 31 11.70 11.75 -21.88
C ARG A 31 12.63 10.60 -21.43
N LYS A 32 13.83 10.92 -20.98
CA LYS A 32 14.81 9.97 -20.48
C LYS A 32 14.87 9.94 -18.94
N LEU A 33 14.08 10.78 -18.29
CA LEU A 33 13.95 10.82 -16.84
C LEU A 33 12.93 9.77 -16.43
N LEU A 34 13.38 8.76 -15.74
CA LEU A 34 12.50 7.70 -15.21
C LEU A 34 11.94 8.06 -13.85
N GLU A 35 12.78 8.67 -13.02
CA GLU A 35 12.44 9.03 -11.65
C GLU A 35 13.29 10.19 -11.16
N MET A 36 12.72 10.96 -10.26
CA MET A 36 13.40 11.99 -9.51
C MET A 36 12.97 11.93 -8.05
N THR A 37 13.92 11.75 -7.16
CA THR A 37 13.68 11.81 -5.71
C THR A 37 13.98 13.21 -5.21
N LEU A 38 13.00 13.83 -4.57
CA LEU A 38 13.17 15.12 -3.91
C LEU A 38 13.44 14.89 -2.42
N ASN A 39 14.57 15.41 -1.94
CA ASN A 39 14.88 15.36 -0.52
C ASN A 39 14.06 16.42 0.22
N GLY A 40 13.33 16.00 1.23
CA GLY A 40 12.55 16.88 2.09
C GLY A 40 12.23 16.17 3.41
N SER A 41 12.12 16.94 4.49
CA SER A 41 11.60 16.43 5.74
C SER A 41 10.08 16.60 5.73
N PRO A 42 9.29 15.54 5.77
CA PRO A 42 7.84 15.66 5.81
C PRO A 42 7.42 16.40 7.08
N LYS A 43 6.56 17.38 6.94
CA LYS A 43 5.93 18.02 8.08
C LYS A 43 4.85 17.07 8.61
N LYS A 44 5.10 16.48 9.77
CA LYS A 44 4.14 15.58 10.41
C LYS A 44 2.88 16.37 10.79
N ILE A 45 1.72 15.92 10.34
CA ILE A 45 0.43 16.42 10.82
C ILE A 45 0.04 15.56 12.01
N GLU A 46 -0.10 16.18 13.18
CA GLU A 46 -0.71 15.54 14.32
C GLU A 46 -2.22 15.61 14.16
N ALA A 47 -2.85 14.47 14.01
CA ALA A 47 -4.28 14.35 13.84
C ALA A 47 -4.81 13.21 14.70
N ASP A 48 -6.04 13.36 15.15
CA ASP A 48 -6.79 12.34 15.90
C ASP A 48 -7.26 11.19 15.00
N HIS A 49 -7.32 11.44 13.68
CA HIS A 49 -7.62 10.45 12.66
C HIS A 49 -6.95 10.81 11.34
N TYR A 50 -6.77 9.80 10.50
CA TYR A 50 -6.32 9.93 9.12
C TYR A 50 -7.31 9.21 8.21
N ALA A 51 -7.42 9.69 6.99
CA ALA A 51 -8.16 9.04 5.93
C ALA A 51 -7.25 8.72 4.76
N LEU A 52 -7.48 7.58 4.13
CA LEU A 52 -6.90 7.19 2.87
C LEU A 52 -8.02 7.16 1.83
N ALA A 53 -8.00 8.10 0.91
CA ALA A 53 -8.92 8.12 -0.21
C ALA A 53 -8.31 7.31 -1.37
N THR A 54 -8.99 6.27 -1.81
CA THR A 54 -8.66 5.52 -3.02
C THR A 54 -9.42 6.12 -4.19
N ILE A 55 -8.69 6.56 -5.21
CA ILE A 55 -9.27 7.22 -6.37
C ILE A 55 -9.71 6.18 -7.39
N LYS A 56 -10.86 6.41 -8.01
CA LYS A 56 -11.31 5.61 -9.15
C LYS A 56 -10.33 5.74 -10.30
N GLY A 57 -10.05 4.65 -10.97
CA GLY A 57 -9.21 4.63 -12.15
C GLY A 57 -8.34 3.38 -12.20
N HIS A 58 -8.30 2.77 -13.38
CA HIS A 58 -7.32 1.75 -13.70
C HIS A 58 -6.18 2.40 -14.49
N PHE A 59 -5.02 2.46 -13.88
CA PHE A 59 -3.80 2.60 -14.64
C PHE A 59 -3.39 1.23 -15.16
N ARG A 60 -2.67 1.18 -16.26
CA ARG A 60 -2.21 -0.08 -16.89
C ARG A 60 -1.50 -1.05 -15.94
N ASP A 61 -1.09 -0.57 -14.80
CA ASP A 61 -0.29 -1.26 -13.78
C ASP A 61 -1.13 -1.63 -12.54
N SER A 62 -2.46 -1.68 -12.64
CA SER A 62 -3.40 -1.98 -11.52
C SER A 62 -3.27 -1.11 -10.26
N HIS A 63 -2.56 0.00 -10.31
CA HIS A 63 -2.36 0.87 -9.15
C HIS A 63 -3.30 2.07 -9.21
N ARG A 64 -4.22 2.14 -8.26
CA ARG A 64 -5.12 3.30 -8.08
C ARG A 64 -4.40 4.38 -7.29
N ASP A 65 -4.59 5.63 -7.67
CA ASP A 65 -4.08 6.75 -6.87
C ASP A 65 -4.70 6.72 -5.47
N THR A 66 -3.87 6.97 -4.46
CA THR A 66 -4.27 7.00 -3.07
C THR A 66 -3.79 8.27 -2.40
N ILE A 67 -4.69 9.00 -1.78
CA ILE A 67 -4.39 10.27 -1.12
C ILE A 67 -4.64 10.12 0.37
N ARG A 68 -3.60 10.39 1.16
CA ARG A 68 -3.65 10.30 2.60
C ARG A 68 -3.63 11.69 3.23
N GLY A 69 -4.49 11.90 4.21
CA GLY A 69 -4.55 13.14 4.98
C GLY A 69 -5.55 13.05 6.12
N ARG A 70 -5.67 14.11 6.91
CA ARG A 70 -6.75 14.24 7.89
C ARG A 70 -8.03 14.62 7.15
N LEU A 71 -9.11 13.88 7.35
CA LEU A 71 -10.41 14.19 6.76
C LEU A 71 -11.02 15.39 7.47
N THR A 72 -11.12 16.51 6.78
CA THR A 72 -11.61 17.78 7.35
C THR A 72 -13.00 18.15 6.90
N ASN A 73 -13.38 17.71 5.67
CA ASN A 73 -14.73 17.92 5.15
C ASN A 73 -15.13 16.76 4.23
N LEU A 74 -16.40 16.44 4.27
CA LEU A 74 -17.05 15.55 3.32
C LEU A 74 -18.49 16.05 3.15
N ASP A 75 -18.90 16.26 1.90
CA ASP A 75 -20.25 16.64 1.53
C ASP A 75 -20.71 15.82 0.30
N ASP A 76 -21.83 16.19 -0.31
CA ASP A 76 -22.39 15.51 -1.48
C ASP A 76 -21.52 15.60 -2.74
N LYS A 77 -20.62 16.58 -2.83
CA LYS A 77 -19.80 16.85 -4.01
C LYS A 77 -18.32 16.69 -3.79
N THR A 78 -17.85 16.95 -2.55
CA THR A 78 -16.42 17.08 -2.28
C THR A 78 -15.99 16.32 -1.03
N ILE A 79 -14.71 15.95 -1.03
CA ILE A 79 -13.98 15.41 0.12
C ILE A 79 -12.73 16.26 0.28
N THR A 80 -12.49 16.81 1.47
CA THR A 80 -11.30 17.60 1.74
C THR A 80 -10.39 16.87 2.74
N LEU A 81 -9.15 16.67 2.32
CA LEU A 81 -8.09 16.07 3.11
C LEU A 81 -7.01 17.12 3.38
N GLU A 82 -6.67 17.33 4.65
CA GLU A 82 -5.48 18.10 5.03
C GLU A 82 -4.25 17.20 4.91
N THR A 83 -3.37 17.53 3.99
CA THR A 83 -2.17 16.75 3.69
C THR A 83 -0.91 17.52 4.09
N TRP A 84 0.16 16.80 4.44
CA TRP A 84 1.44 17.43 4.83
C TRP A 84 2.24 17.96 3.62
N TYR A 85 1.91 17.53 2.40
CA TYR A 85 2.64 17.86 1.18
C TYR A 85 1.96 18.93 0.31
N ALA A 86 0.64 19.11 0.44
CA ALA A 86 -0.12 20.05 -0.40
C ALA A 86 -1.13 20.90 0.40
N GLY A 87 -1.15 20.80 1.74
CA GLY A 87 -2.17 21.43 2.55
C GLY A 87 -3.54 20.81 2.34
N ASN A 88 -4.58 21.62 2.23
CA ASN A 88 -5.93 21.13 1.99
C ASN A 88 -6.12 20.75 0.52
N LEU A 89 -6.31 19.46 0.27
CA LEU A 89 -6.71 18.93 -1.04
C LEU A 89 -8.21 18.67 -1.03
N THR A 90 -8.90 19.25 -2.01
CA THR A 90 -10.33 19.03 -2.21
C THR A 90 -10.52 18.11 -3.42
N LEU A 91 -11.06 16.93 -3.20
CA LEU A 91 -11.31 15.90 -4.19
C LEU A 91 -12.78 15.95 -4.61
N ARG A 92 -13.06 15.68 -5.87
CA ARG A 92 -14.43 15.44 -6.31
C ARG A 92 -14.89 14.08 -5.79
N ARG A 93 -15.95 14.06 -4.97
CA ARG A 93 -16.47 12.84 -4.35
C ARG A 93 -16.77 11.74 -5.37
N SER A 94 -17.30 12.11 -6.55
CA SER A 94 -17.61 11.16 -7.62
C SER A 94 -16.42 10.38 -8.16
N LEU A 95 -15.19 10.86 -7.92
CA LEU A 95 -13.96 10.21 -8.36
C LEU A 95 -13.30 9.38 -7.26
N VAL A 96 -13.79 9.43 -6.03
CA VAL A 96 -13.28 8.62 -4.92
C VAL A 96 -14.07 7.31 -4.87
N HIS A 97 -13.34 6.21 -4.91
CA HIS A 97 -13.91 4.86 -4.83
C HIS A 97 -14.21 4.48 -3.38
N SER A 98 -13.23 4.59 -2.51
CA SER A 98 -13.37 4.29 -1.08
C SER A 98 -12.61 5.29 -0.21
N LEU A 99 -13.02 5.36 1.03
CA LEU A 99 -12.39 6.15 2.07
C LEU A 99 -12.19 5.27 3.29
N ASP A 100 -10.92 4.99 3.62
CA ASP A 100 -10.56 4.24 4.81
C ASP A 100 -10.17 5.20 5.93
N ILE A 101 -10.70 5.01 7.13
CA ILE A 101 -10.48 5.89 8.29
C ILE A 101 -9.62 5.17 9.34
N PHE A 102 -8.60 5.85 9.82
CA PHE A 102 -7.66 5.35 10.80
C PHE A 102 -7.54 6.32 11.99
N ASN A 103 -7.64 5.80 13.20
CA ASN A 103 -7.54 6.61 14.42
C ASN A 103 -6.10 6.95 14.82
N GLN A 104 -5.11 6.36 14.16
CA GLN A 104 -3.68 6.60 14.39
C GLN A 104 -2.95 6.63 13.06
N SER A 105 -1.68 7.07 13.04
CA SER A 105 -0.86 6.96 11.83
C SER A 105 -0.79 5.48 11.40
N PRO A 106 -1.38 5.10 10.27
CA PRO A 106 -1.62 3.70 9.96
C PRO A 106 -0.36 2.95 9.50
N SER A 107 0.73 3.64 9.23
CA SER A 107 1.92 3.01 8.64
C SER A 107 3.09 3.00 9.62
N PHE A 108 3.57 1.81 9.96
CA PHE A 108 4.80 1.59 10.71
C PHE A 108 6.01 1.51 9.79
N TYR A 109 5.79 1.16 8.53
CA TYR A 109 6.81 1.13 7.49
C TYR A 109 6.18 1.38 6.12
N ASN A 110 6.91 2.13 5.29
CA ASN A 110 6.56 2.34 3.88
C ASN A 110 7.86 2.56 3.09
N GLY A 111 8.18 1.65 2.19
CA GLY A 111 9.44 1.67 1.46
C GLY A 111 9.49 0.66 0.31
N PRO A 112 10.70 0.27 -0.09
CA PRO A 112 12.01 0.66 0.44
C PRO A 112 12.46 2.04 -0.08
N ASP A 113 13.05 2.87 0.80
CA ASP A 113 13.61 4.16 0.38
C ASP A 113 15.12 4.07 0.08
N GLY A 114 15.79 3.00 0.55
CA GLY A 114 17.21 2.77 0.41
C GLY A 114 17.65 1.56 1.23
N PRO A 115 18.98 1.31 1.32
CA PRO A 115 19.52 0.17 2.06
C PRO A 115 19.50 0.36 3.59
N GLU A 116 19.29 1.59 4.09
CA GLU A 116 19.35 1.88 5.52
C GLU A 116 18.29 1.10 6.29
N GLY A 117 18.74 0.46 7.39
CA GLY A 117 17.89 -0.37 8.26
C GLY A 117 17.54 -1.73 7.70
N TRP A 118 18.04 -2.09 6.51
CA TRP A 118 18.03 -3.44 6.00
C TRP A 118 19.29 -4.18 6.36
N VAL A 119 19.20 -5.49 6.60
CA VAL A 119 20.30 -6.40 6.82
C VAL A 119 20.21 -7.59 5.85
N SER A 120 21.34 -8.13 5.43
CA SER A 120 21.38 -9.31 4.57
C SER A 120 21.98 -10.48 5.34
N ALA A 121 21.39 -11.64 5.23
CA ALA A 121 21.93 -12.88 5.81
C ALA A 121 23.39 -13.16 5.37
N GLY A 122 23.77 -12.73 4.17
CA GLY A 122 25.17 -12.79 3.68
C GLY A 122 26.10 -11.68 4.16
N GLY A 123 25.65 -10.80 5.04
CA GLY A 123 26.44 -9.72 5.66
C GLY A 123 26.75 -8.51 4.76
N ASN A 124 26.71 -8.67 3.44
CA ASN A 124 26.99 -7.58 2.49
C ASN A 124 25.79 -7.35 1.58
N ILE A 125 25.01 -6.30 1.89
CA ILE A 125 23.79 -5.97 1.14
C ILE A 125 24.12 -5.68 -0.32
N GLU A 126 25.10 -4.85 -0.63
CA GLU A 126 25.41 -4.41 -1.98
C GLU A 126 25.82 -5.57 -2.91
N LYS A 127 26.38 -6.62 -2.36
CA LYS A 127 26.73 -7.83 -3.10
C LYS A 127 25.50 -8.55 -3.63
N TYR A 128 24.44 -8.60 -2.84
CA TYR A 128 23.26 -9.46 -3.12
C TYR A 128 22.03 -8.66 -3.51
N TRP A 129 21.98 -7.35 -3.20
CA TRP A 129 20.83 -6.50 -3.45
C TRP A 129 21.24 -5.18 -4.10
N THR A 130 20.31 -4.60 -4.84
CA THR A 130 20.40 -3.23 -5.37
C THR A 130 19.13 -2.50 -4.99
N PHE A 131 19.29 -1.28 -4.49
CA PHE A 131 18.19 -0.36 -4.24
C PHE A 131 18.16 0.71 -5.32
N LYS A 132 17.05 0.83 -6.00
CA LYS A 132 16.84 1.83 -7.04
C LYS A 132 15.37 2.09 -7.22
N ASN A 133 14.98 3.38 -7.29
CA ASN A 133 13.61 3.77 -7.59
C ASN A 133 12.60 3.14 -6.63
N ARG A 134 12.81 3.28 -5.31
CA ARG A 134 11.98 2.67 -4.26
C ARG A 134 11.72 1.17 -4.47
N THR A 135 12.68 0.51 -5.06
CA THR A 135 12.62 -0.92 -5.37
C THR A 135 13.90 -1.59 -4.90
N MET A 136 13.76 -2.69 -4.19
CA MET A 136 14.89 -3.58 -3.91
C MET A 136 14.89 -4.73 -4.90
N ILE A 137 16.06 -4.99 -5.46
CA ILE A 137 16.27 -5.96 -6.55
C ILE A 137 17.27 -7.00 -6.08
N SER A 138 16.86 -8.26 -6.05
CA SER A 138 17.77 -9.36 -5.71
C SER A 138 18.74 -9.65 -6.86
N LYS A 139 19.98 -9.96 -6.52
CA LYS A 139 21.03 -10.42 -7.47
C LYS A 139 21.33 -11.90 -7.33
N ALA A 140 20.93 -12.50 -6.21
CA ALA A 140 21.21 -13.90 -5.89
C ALA A 140 20.22 -14.43 -4.85
N ARG A 141 20.38 -15.70 -4.48
CA ARG A 141 19.65 -16.34 -3.38
C ARG A 141 20.22 -15.88 -2.05
N SER A 142 19.89 -14.69 -1.62
CA SER A 142 20.26 -14.20 -0.29
C SER A 142 19.09 -13.40 0.25
N GLY A 143 18.65 -13.73 1.43
CA GLY A 143 17.60 -13.00 2.12
C GLY A 143 18.04 -11.61 2.50
N ILE A 144 17.07 -10.73 2.61
CA ILE A 144 17.21 -9.41 3.18
C ILE A 144 16.08 -9.21 4.19
N ALA A 145 16.42 -8.60 5.32
CA ALA A 145 15.48 -8.43 6.41
C ALA A 145 15.50 -6.99 6.94
N ARG A 146 14.38 -6.60 7.52
CA ARG A 146 14.24 -5.32 8.21
C ARG A 146 13.46 -5.49 9.49
N GLU A 147 13.90 -4.84 10.55
CA GLU A 147 13.12 -4.70 11.75
C GLU A 147 12.03 -3.65 11.55
N VAL A 148 10.80 -4.04 11.79
CA VAL A 148 9.61 -3.19 11.68
C VAL A 148 8.71 -3.50 12.87
N ALA A 149 8.25 -2.47 13.57
CA ALA A 149 7.25 -2.66 14.62
C ALA A 149 5.95 -3.18 14.01
N ILE A 150 5.80 -4.51 13.94
CA ILE A 150 4.60 -5.15 13.37
C ILE A 150 3.53 -5.17 14.47
N PRO A 151 2.37 -4.49 14.29
CA PRO A 151 1.30 -4.50 15.29
C PRO A 151 0.64 -5.87 15.42
N ASP A 152 -0.09 -6.08 16.51
CA ASP A 152 -0.80 -7.36 16.74
C ASP A 152 -1.84 -7.64 15.65
N LYS A 153 -2.48 -6.61 15.14
CA LYS A 153 -3.30 -6.66 13.94
C LYS A 153 -2.60 -5.86 12.86
N ALA A 154 -2.05 -6.53 11.87
CA ALA A 154 -1.23 -5.93 10.82
C ALA A 154 -1.76 -6.20 9.42
N LYS A 155 -1.62 -5.21 8.55
CA LYS A 155 -1.70 -5.36 7.11
C LYS A 155 -0.29 -5.17 6.55
N ILE A 156 0.22 -6.18 5.87
CA ILE A 156 1.51 -6.13 5.17
C ILE A 156 1.20 -6.21 3.68
N SER A 157 1.65 -5.25 2.90
CA SER A 157 1.52 -5.30 1.45
C SER A 157 2.83 -5.00 0.74
N PHE A 158 2.99 -5.57 -0.44
CA PHE A 158 4.14 -5.33 -1.32
C PHE A 158 3.81 -5.74 -2.76
N THR A 159 4.51 -5.12 -3.70
CA THR A 159 4.49 -5.52 -5.11
C THR A 159 5.73 -6.33 -5.42
N ALA A 160 5.59 -7.49 -6.05
CA ALA A 160 6.69 -8.27 -6.57
C ALA A 160 6.66 -8.32 -8.09
N ASN A 161 7.84 -8.17 -8.74
CA ASN A 161 8.02 -8.34 -10.17
C ASN A 161 9.12 -9.38 -10.44
N TRP A 162 8.93 -10.21 -11.43
CA TRP A 162 9.85 -11.29 -11.86
C TRP A 162 9.87 -11.41 -13.38
N ARG A 163 10.79 -12.18 -13.93
CA ARG A 163 10.88 -12.38 -15.39
C ARG A 163 10.41 -13.74 -15.87
N SER A 164 10.64 -14.79 -15.11
CA SER A 164 10.34 -16.15 -15.57
C SER A 164 9.36 -16.88 -14.67
N SER A 165 9.65 -16.92 -13.39
CA SER A 165 8.82 -17.57 -12.39
C SER A 165 9.02 -16.91 -11.03
N PRO A 166 7.97 -16.54 -10.34
CA PRO A 166 8.07 -16.12 -8.97
C PRO A 166 8.46 -17.34 -8.13
N TYR A 167 9.58 -17.22 -7.42
CA TYR A 167 9.98 -18.21 -6.44
C TYR A 167 10.71 -17.48 -5.32
N PHE A 168 9.96 -17.12 -4.29
CA PHE A 168 10.46 -16.39 -3.14
C PHE A 168 9.66 -16.71 -1.89
N ARG A 169 10.22 -16.35 -0.76
CA ARG A 169 9.62 -16.50 0.56
C ARG A 169 9.58 -15.14 1.26
N ILE A 170 8.50 -14.89 1.97
CA ILE A 170 8.38 -13.77 2.90
C ILE A 170 8.24 -14.36 4.31
N LEU A 171 9.07 -13.87 5.24
CA LEU A 171 8.98 -14.24 6.64
C LEU A 171 8.51 -13.02 7.43
N PHE A 172 7.66 -13.23 8.40
CA PHE A 172 7.15 -12.17 9.27
C PHE A 172 6.97 -12.67 10.71
N PHE A 173 7.09 -11.75 11.66
CA PHE A 173 7.23 -12.02 13.09
C PHE A 173 8.46 -12.87 13.42
N SER A 174 9.52 -12.74 12.64
CA SER A 174 10.80 -13.39 12.93
C SER A 174 11.51 -12.73 14.10
N ASP A 175 12.18 -13.54 14.90
CA ASP A 175 12.94 -13.07 16.05
C ASP A 175 14.30 -12.46 15.66
N ASP A 176 14.84 -12.83 14.51
CA ASP A 176 16.17 -12.45 14.04
C ASP A 176 16.14 -12.02 12.58
N GLY A 177 16.89 -10.97 12.26
CA GLY A 177 17.08 -10.48 10.90
C GLY A 177 18.24 -11.13 10.13
N SER A 178 19.06 -11.92 10.78
CA SER A 178 20.28 -12.47 10.19
C SER A 178 20.09 -13.81 9.49
N ASP A 179 19.02 -14.54 9.78
CA ASP A 179 18.75 -15.87 9.24
C ASP A 179 17.64 -15.86 8.19
N ASP A 180 17.82 -16.63 7.12
CA ASP A 180 16.78 -16.92 6.12
C ASP A 180 15.73 -17.92 6.64
N TYR A 181 15.96 -18.52 7.80
CA TYR A 181 15.09 -19.48 8.48
C TYR A 181 14.86 -19.07 9.93
N PRO A 182 13.86 -18.26 10.20
CA PRO A 182 13.57 -17.84 11.56
C PRO A 182 13.20 -19.04 12.45
N GLY A 183 13.58 -18.95 13.71
CA GLY A 183 13.16 -19.94 14.72
C GLY A 183 11.67 -19.89 15.00
N THR A 184 11.05 -18.71 14.85
CA THR A 184 9.62 -18.47 15.10
C THR A 184 9.02 -17.56 14.01
N GLY A 185 7.70 -17.52 13.91
CA GLY A 185 6.96 -16.67 13.00
C GLY A 185 6.28 -17.41 11.85
N TYR A 186 5.86 -16.68 10.85
CA TYR A 186 5.23 -17.22 9.65
C TYR A 186 6.14 -17.14 8.44
N SER A 187 5.97 -18.09 7.54
CA SER A 187 6.67 -18.18 6.28
C SER A 187 5.67 -18.33 5.13
N LEU A 188 5.55 -17.32 4.30
CA LEU A 188 4.77 -17.35 3.07
C LEU A 188 5.68 -17.75 1.92
N ASN A 189 5.43 -18.90 1.31
CA ASN A 189 6.14 -19.38 0.14
C ASN A 189 5.32 -19.15 -1.10
N ILE A 190 5.91 -18.50 -2.10
CA ILE A 190 5.27 -18.20 -3.38
C ILE A 190 6.06 -18.89 -4.48
N GLN A 191 5.37 -19.71 -5.25
CA GLN A 191 5.84 -20.36 -6.46
C GLN A 191 4.88 -20.05 -7.61
N ARG A 192 5.27 -20.36 -8.83
CA ARG A 192 4.48 -20.03 -10.02
C ARG A 192 3.02 -20.51 -9.98
N THR A 193 2.78 -21.68 -9.40
CA THR A 193 1.46 -22.32 -9.43
C THR A 193 0.90 -22.59 -8.04
N TYR A 194 1.63 -22.19 -7.02
CA TYR A 194 1.38 -22.65 -5.68
C TYR A 194 1.81 -21.63 -4.63
N LEU A 195 0.98 -21.43 -3.64
CA LEU A 195 1.24 -20.59 -2.49
C LEU A 195 1.01 -21.42 -1.22
N SER A 196 1.89 -21.32 -0.25
CA SER A 196 1.69 -21.93 1.06
C SER A 196 2.15 -21.03 2.18
N VAL A 197 1.45 -21.13 3.32
CA VAL A 197 1.81 -20.47 4.57
C VAL A 197 2.19 -21.53 5.58
N TYR A 198 3.36 -21.37 6.16
CA TYR A 198 3.89 -22.24 7.21
C TYR A 198 3.99 -21.46 8.51
N ARG A 199 3.71 -22.14 9.60
CA ARG A 199 3.97 -21.68 10.94
C ARG A 199 5.28 -22.31 11.43
N ASN A 200 6.20 -21.46 11.88
CA ASN A 200 7.45 -21.91 12.49
C ASN A 200 7.37 -21.63 14.00
N ALA A 201 7.44 -22.66 14.80
CA ALA A 201 7.53 -22.57 16.25
C ALA A 201 8.73 -23.37 16.76
N PRO A 202 9.27 -23.08 17.95
CA PRO A 202 10.30 -23.92 18.56
C PRO A 202 9.78 -25.36 18.67
N ASN A 203 10.53 -26.30 18.11
CA ASN A 203 10.18 -27.74 18.03
C ASN A 203 9.01 -28.13 17.11
N ASP A 204 8.43 -27.21 16.36
CA ASP A 204 7.36 -27.47 15.41
C ASP A 204 7.59 -26.62 14.15
N ARG A 205 8.57 -27.04 13.35
CA ARG A 205 8.95 -26.33 12.13
C ARG A 205 8.17 -26.84 10.94
N ASN A 206 7.79 -25.91 10.04
CA ASN A 206 7.09 -26.19 8.78
C ASN A 206 5.70 -26.83 8.96
N ASN A 207 4.95 -26.41 9.97
CA ASN A 207 3.54 -26.78 10.04
C ASN A 207 2.79 -26.02 8.91
N ASP A 208 2.34 -26.78 7.93
CA ASP A 208 1.60 -26.25 6.78
C ASP A 208 0.19 -25.82 7.24
N ILE A 209 -0.11 -24.53 7.12
CA ILE A 209 -1.39 -23.96 7.55
C ILE A 209 -2.35 -23.90 6.38
N ILE A 210 -1.89 -23.33 5.25
CA ILE A 210 -2.63 -23.30 4.00
C ILE A 210 -1.72 -23.60 2.83
N SER A 211 -2.32 -24.13 1.80
CA SER A 211 -1.65 -24.61 0.62
C SER A 211 -2.60 -24.50 -0.55
N GLU A 212 -2.45 -23.43 -1.34
CA GLU A 212 -3.40 -23.06 -2.37
C GLU A 212 -2.79 -23.03 -3.76
N SER A 213 -3.59 -23.48 -4.75
CA SER A 213 -3.22 -23.37 -6.15
C SER A 213 -3.48 -21.97 -6.65
N ILE A 214 -2.42 -21.28 -7.10
CA ILE A 214 -2.50 -19.95 -7.72
C ILE A 214 -2.17 -20.00 -9.21
N ARG A 215 -2.48 -21.14 -9.84
CA ARG A 215 -2.27 -21.33 -11.28
C ARG A 215 -3.04 -20.24 -12.05
N ASN A 216 -2.37 -19.63 -13.02
CA ASN A 216 -2.88 -18.55 -13.88
C ASN A 216 -3.05 -17.17 -13.18
N MET A 217 -2.72 -17.05 -11.90
CA MET A 217 -2.82 -15.74 -11.21
C MET A 217 -1.53 -14.91 -11.33
N LEU A 218 -0.39 -15.54 -11.65
CA LEU A 218 0.93 -14.90 -11.68
C LEU A 218 1.53 -14.86 -13.11
N GLU A 219 0.67 -14.77 -14.13
CA GLU A 219 1.11 -14.73 -15.54
C GLU A 219 1.69 -13.38 -15.95
N ALA A 220 1.27 -12.29 -15.30
CA ALA A 220 1.63 -10.91 -15.66
C ALA A 220 3.06 -10.50 -15.27
N GLU A 221 3.90 -11.42 -14.76
CA GLU A 221 5.26 -11.15 -14.24
C GLU A 221 5.30 -10.08 -13.13
N THR A 222 4.15 -9.69 -12.60
CA THR A 222 3.96 -8.77 -11.48
C THR A 222 2.69 -9.11 -10.74
N ALA A 223 2.70 -8.94 -9.41
CA ALA A 223 1.51 -9.03 -8.58
C ALA A 223 1.67 -8.20 -7.30
N GLU A 224 0.55 -7.73 -6.77
CA GLU A 224 0.45 -7.15 -5.44
C GLU A 224 0.02 -8.22 -4.44
N PHE A 225 0.77 -8.35 -3.37
CA PHE A 225 0.47 -9.25 -2.27
C PHE A 225 0.02 -8.45 -1.06
N THR A 226 -1.10 -8.84 -0.47
CA THR A 226 -1.58 -8.27 0.79
C THR A 226 -1.84 -9.37 1.80
N ILE A 227 -1.24 -9.26 2.98
CA ILE A 227 -1.34 -10.21 4.07
C ILE A 227 -2.01 -9.50 5.25
N TYR A 228 -3.10 -10.04 5.72
CA TYR A 228 -3.81 -9.60 6.90
C TYR A 228 -3.49 -10.57 8.05
N LEU A 229 -3.06 -10.03 9.17
CA LEU A 229 -2.58 -10.80 10.31
C LEU A 229 -3.27 -10.35 11.59
N ASP A 230 -3.86 -11.27 12.32
CA ASP A 230 -4.36 -11.07 13.67
C ASP A 230 -3.72 -12.11 14.60
N ARG A 231 -2.80 -11.67 15.46
CA ARG A 231 -2.09 -12.53 16.41
C ARG A 231 -2.93 -12.94 17.62
N SER A 232 -4.14 -12.43 17.76
CA SER A 232 -5.01 -12.85 18.85
C SER A 232 -5.37 -14.33 18.71
N LYS A 233 -5.68 -14.96 19.84
CA LYS A 233 -6.24 -16.29 19.82
C LYS A 233 -7.53 -16.27 19.02
N ASP A 234 -7.66 -17.20 18.07
CA ASP A 234 -8.78 -17.29 17.15
C ASP A 234 -8.89 -16.09 16.16
N GLY A 235 -7.83 -15.28 16.05
CA GLY A 235 -7.75 -14.19 15.06
C GLY A 235 -7.77 -14.73 13.63
N THR A 236 -8.52 -14.09 12.75
CA THR A 236 -8.58 -14.47 11.34
C THR A 236 -7.45 -13.79 10.58
N ASN A 237 -6.70 -14.58 9.83
CA ASN A 237 -5.64 -14.12 8.94
C ASN A 237 -6.03 -14.41 7.50
N ALA A 238 -5.51 -13.64 6.56
CA ALA A 238 -5.79 -13.84 5.13
C ALA A 238 -4.61 -13.42 4.26
N ILE A 239 -4.55 -14.00 3.07
CA ILE A 239 -3.69 -13.55 1.99
C ILE A 239 -4.47 -13.26 0.73
N HIS A 240 -4.16 -12.13 0.10
CA HIS A 240 -4.72 -11.67 -1.16
C HIS A 240 -3.60 -11.49 -2.19
N ILE A 241 -3.92 -11.78 -3.45
CA ILE A 241 -3.11 -11.46 -4.63
C ILE A 241 -3.97 -10.63 -5.56
N ASP A 242 -3.53 -9.42 -5.92
CA ASP A 242 -4.25 -8.48 -6.77
C ASP A 242 -5.71 -8.29 -6.31
N GLU A 243 -5.88 -8.01 -5.00
CA GLU A 243 -7.15 -7.83 -4.30
C GLU A 243 -8.01 -9.11 -4.14
N LYS A 244 -7.66 -10.22 -4.79
CA LYS A 244 -8.39 -11.48 -4.69
C LYS A 244 -7.93 -12.28 -3.47
N GLU A 245 -8.87 -12.70 -2.62
CA GLU A 245 -8.59 -13.61 -1.50
C GLU A 245 -8.11 -14.97 -2.03
N ILE A 246 -6.96 -15.41 -1.53
CA ILE A 246 -6.38 -16.72 -1.88
C ILE A 246 -6.67 -17.75 -0.81
N GLY A 247 -6.58 -17.36 0.45
CA GLY A 247 -6.87 -18.23 1.56
C GLY A 247 -6.89 -17.50 2.88
N THR A 248 -7.58 -18.12 3.83
CA THR A 248 -7.70 -17.64 5.21
C THR A 248 -7.28 -18.73 6.18
N TRP A 249 -6.78 -18.32 7.34
CA TRP A 249 -6.49 -19.26 8.44
C TRP A 249 -6.76 -18.59 9.77
N THR A 250 -7.07 -19.42 10.76
CA THR A 250 -7.27 -18.96 12.14
C THR A 250 -5.94 -19.02 12.89
N GLY A 251 -5.60 -17.99 13.60
CA GLY A 251 -4.41 -17.92 14.45
C GLY A 251 -4.49 -18.95 15.57
N VAL A 252 -3.37 -19.62 15.85
CA VAL A 252 -3.24 -20.52 16.99
C VAL A 252 -2.40 -19.78 18.00
N ASP A 253 -2.97 -19.27 19.08
CA ASP A 253 -2.28 -18.58 20.19
C ASP A 253 -0.82 -18.12 19.87
N ASP A 254 -0.71 -17.23 18.90
CA ASP A 254 0.58 -16.75 18.38
C ASP A 254 1.14 -15.58 19.20
N THR A 255 0.62 -15.37 20.40
CA THR A 255 1.15 -14.40 21.37
C THR A 255 2.63 -14.64 21.71
N LYS A 256 3.15 -15.81 21.34
CA LYS A 256 4.58 -16.16 21.47
C LYS A 256 5.44 -15.58 20.36
N PHE A 257 4.88 -15.22 19.21
CA PHE A 257 5.60 -14.60 18.10
C PHE A 257 5.77 -13.11 18.38
N LYS A 258 6.85 -12.74 19.03
CA LYS A 258 7.17 -11.36 19.41
C LYS A 258 8.17 -10.69 18.48
N GLY A 259 8.65 -11.42 17.48
CA GLY A 259 9.63 -10.91 16.55
C GLY A 259 9.07 -9.75 15.69
N ASN A 260 9.92 -8.81 15.38
CA ASN A 260 9.60 -7.61 14.61
C ASN A 260 10.28 -7.58 13.24
N TRP A 261 10.81 -8.72 12.79
CA TRP A 261 11.52 -8.79 11.53
C TRP A 261 10.62 -9.28 10.41
N ILE A 262 10.75 -8.61 9.26
CA ILE A 262 10.20 -9.05 7.98
C ILE A 262 11.35 -9.39 7.03
N HIS A 263 11.29 -10.53 6.35
CA HIS A 263 12.32 -10.97 5.43
C HIS A 263 11.75 -11.16 4.03
N PHE A 264 12.56 -10.85 3.04
CA PHE A 264 12.32 -11.14 1.62
C PHE A 264 13.44 -12.06 1.14
N VAL A 265 13.09 -13.29 0.79
CA VAL A 265 14.06 -14.35 0.53
C VAL A 265 13.85 -14.94 -0.86
N PRO A 266 14.58 -14.49 -1.89
CA PRO A 266 14.56 -15.10 -3.22
C PRO A 266 15.02 -16.56 -3.14
N GLN A 267 14.30 -17.47 -3.77
CA GLN A 267 14.59 -18.91 -3.77
C GLN A 267 15.24 -19.38 -5.06
N ASN A 268 15.35 -18.53 -6.06
CA ASN A 268 16.05 -18.80 -7.33
C ASN A 268 17.11 -17.71 -7.59
N THR A 269 17.86 -17.88 -8.70
CA THR A 269 18.91 -16.94 -9.11
C THR A 269 18.38 -15.82 -10.03
N SER A 270 17.15 -15.96 -10.53
CA SER A 270 16.52 -14.91 -11.33
C SER A 270 16.18 -13.71 -10.44
N PRO A 271 16.52 -12.50 -10.86
CA PRO A 271 16.21 -11.31 -10.07
C PRO A 271 14.71 -11.15 -9.82
N ILE A 272 14.35 -10.88 -8.56
CA ILE A 272 13.02 -10.48 -8.15
C ILE A 272 13.11 -9.05 -7.63
N LYS A 273 12.13 -8.24 -8.00
CA LYS A 273 12.03 -6.86 -7.54
C LYS A 273 10.89 -6.76 -6.54
N PHE A 274 11.14 -6.11 -5.42
CA PHE A 274 10.12 -5.80 -4.42
C PHE A 274 10.01 -4.30 -4.25
N SER A 275 8.79 -3.79 -4.30
CA SER A 275 8.45 -2.37 -4.16
C SER A 275 7.15 -2.20 -3.40
N ASN A 276 6.79 -0.96 -3.07
CA ASN A 276 5.54 -0.62 -2.38
C ASN A 276 5.34 -1.43 -1.09
N ILE A 277 6.45 -1.72 -0.38
CA ILE A 277 6.38 -2.48 0.87
C ILE A 277 5.78 -1.58 1.94
N SER A 278 4.67 -2.00 2.51
CA SER A 278 4.05 -1.30 3.63
C SER A 278 3.69 -2.26 4.77
N VAL A 279 3.83 -1.78 5.99
CA VAL A 279 3.35 -2.43 7.21
C VAL A 279 2.49 -1.42 7.94
N SER A 280 1.24 -1.72 8.15
CA SER A 280 0.27 -0.84 8.78
C SER A 280 -0.57 -1.57 9.81
N GLN A 281 -1.21 -0.81 10.68
CA GLN A 281 -2.22 -1.37 11.56
C GLN A 281 -3.46 -1.75 10.74
N TRP A 282 -4.07 -2.85 11.14
CA TRP A 282 -5.32 -3.35 10.60
C TRP A 282 -6.36 -3.48 11.71
N ASP A 283 -7.63 -3.34 11.40
CA ASP A 283 -8.73 -3.38 12.38
C ASP A 283 -9.22 -4.80 12.70
N GLY A 284 -8.78 -5.79 11.93
CA GLY A 284 -9.21 -7.19 12.08
C GLY A 284 -10.39 -7.56 11.19
N ILE A 285 -10.82 -6.67 10.29
CA ILE A 285 -11.94 -6.92 9.37
C ILE A 285 -11.38 -7.11 7.97
N LEU A 286 -11.61 -8.30 7.39
CA LEU A 286 -11.22 -8.57 6.01
C LEU A 286 -12.06 -7.76 5.02
N PRO A 287 -11.50 -7.38 3.86
CA PRO A 287 -12.28 -6.81 2.78
C PRO A 287 -13.44 -7.73 2.40
N ALA A 288 -14.57 -7.15 2.02
CA ALA A 288 -15.67 -7.95 1.46
C ALA A 288 -15.18 -8.67 0.21
N LYS A 289 -15.61 -9.92 0.06
CA LYS A 289 -15.39 -10.63 -1.21
C LYS A 289 -16.12 -9.85 -2.29
N PRO A 290 -15.50 -9.60 -3.45
CA PRO A 290 -16.28 -9.09 -4.58
C PRO A 290 -17.37 -10.12 -4.87
N ASP A 291 -18.61 -9.65 -5.00
CA ASP A 291 -19.74 -10.51 -5.36
C ASP A 291 -19.34 -11.31 -6.60
N ASN A 292 -19.25 -12.62 -6.46
CA ASN A 292 -19.10 -13.50 -7.62
C ASN A 292 -20.36 -13.34 -8.45
N GLU A 293 -20.23 -13.04 -9.73
CA GLU A 293 -21.32 -12.87 -10.69
C GLU A 293 -22.20 -14.12 -10.87
N GLU A 294 -22.04 -15.17 -10.04
CA GLU A 294 -22.74 -16.46 -10.17
C GLU A 294 -23.65 -16.84 -9.00
N GLU A 295 -23.81 -16.02 -7.96
CA GLU A 295 -24.89 -16.23 -7.00
C GLU A 295 -26.05 -15.28 -7.33
N GLU A 296 -26.93 -15.74 -8.22
CA GLU A 296 -28.33 -15.28 -8.35
C GLU A 296 -29.09 -15.61 -7.05
N ASP A 297 -28.67 -15.07 -5.92
CA ASP A 297 -29.55 -15.00 -4.78
C ASP A 297 -30.22 -13.61 -4.77
N THR A 298 -31.50 -13.66 -4.92
CA THR A 298 -32.47 -12.57 -4.88
C THR A 298 -32.54 -11.90 -3.50
N GLU A 299 -31.43 -11.41 -2.97
CA GLU A 299 -31.45 -10.39 -1.94
C GLU A 299 -31.56 -9.03 -2.63
N GLU A 300 -32.67 -8.32 -2.34
CA GLU A 300 -32.86 -6.93 -2.76
C GLU A 300 -31.58 -6.16 -2.40
N LYS A 301 -30.77 -5.77 -3.40
CA LYS A 301 -29.63 -4.89 -3.20
C LYS A 301 -30.14 -3.62 -2.55
N LEU A 302 -29.89 -3.46 -1.26
CA LEU A 302 -30.20 -2.24 -0.53
C LEU A 302 -29.45 -1.08 -1.21
N GLU A 303 -30.20 -0.14 -1.75
CA GLU A 303 -29.61 1.06 -2.36
C GLU A 303 -28.88 1.87 -1.28
N GLY A 304 -27.56 2.05 -1.41
CA GLY A 304 -26.75 2.85 -0.48
C GLY A 304 -25.28 2.51 -0.53
N GLN A 305 -24.54 3.28 0.24
CA GLN A 305 -23.11 3.08 0.46
C GLN A 305 -22.91 2.13 1.63
N GLU A 306 -21.97 1.21 1.52
CA GLU A 306 -21.54 0.38 2.63
C GLU A 306 -20.60 1.17 3.54
N ILE A 307 -20.98 1.30 4.79
CA ILE A 307 -20.21 2.01 5.82
C ILE A 307 -19.87 1.00 6.91
N ARG A 308 -18.58 0.74 7.10
CA ARG A 308 -18.09 -0.18 8.12
C ARG A 308 -17.65 0.57 9.36
N LEU A 309 -18.06 0.07 10.52
CA LEU A 309 -17.70 0.62 11.83
C LEU A 309 -16.54 -0.15 12.48
N ALA A 310 -15.96 0.48 13.50
CA ALA A 310 -14.82 -0.08 14.26
C ALA A 310 -15.14 -1.38 14.99
N ASN A 311 -16.39 -1.61 15.32
CA ASN A 311 -16.86 -2.81 16.01
C ASN A 311 -17.25 -3.95 15.04
N GLY A 312 -17.09 -3.72 13.73
CA GLY A 312 -17.44 -4.68 12.68
C GLY A 312 -18.85 -4.54 12.12
N ASP A 313 -19.69 -3.68 12.70
CA ASP A 313 -21.05 -3.45 12.18
C ASP A 313 -20.97 -2.76 10.82
N VAL A 314 -21.95 -3.09 9.98
CA VAL A 314 -22.15 -2.49 8.65
C VAL A 314 -23.44 -1.69 8.63
N ILE A 315 -23.36 -0.47 8.17
CA ILE A 315 -24.51 0.41 7.94
C ILE A 315 -24.65 0.63 6.44
N ILE A 316 -25.82 0.35 5.89
CA ILE A 316 -26.15 0.72 4.52
C ILE A 316 -26.85 2.08 4.56
N GLY A 317 -26.32 3.04 3.82
CA GLY A 317 -26.84 4.39 3.80
C GLY A 317 -26.02 5.32 2.93
N THR A 318 -26.33 6.60 2.98
CA THR A 318 -25.60 7.64 2.25
C THR A 318 -24.91 8.58 3.23
N VAL A 319 -23.61 8.72 3.11
CA VAL A 319 -22.85 9.73 3.87
C VAL A 319 -23.24 11.11 3.34
N LYS A 320 -23.76 11.97 4.21
CA LYS A 320 -24.21 13.33 3.86
C LYS A 320 -23.13 14.37 4.11
N SER A 321 -22.60 14.41 5.31
CA SER A 321 -21.63 15.44 5.71
C SER A 321 -20.80 15.01 6.92
N ILE A 322 -19.73 15.75 7.15
CA ILE A 322 -18.96 15.70 8.40
C ILE A 322 -19.03 17.07 9.07
N ASP A 323 -19.42 17.09 10.33
CA ASP A 323 -19.35 18.27 11.19
C ASP A 323 -18.78 17.91 12.55
N LYS A 324 -17.74 18.65 12.99
CA LYS A 324 -17.09 18.52 14.31
C LYS A 324 -16.75 17.08 14.70
N GLY A 325 -16.27 16.29 13.73
CA GLY A 325 -15.88 14.90 13.95
C GLY A 325 -17.03 13.89 14.03
N ASN A 326 -18.25 14.30 13.66
CA ASN A 326 -19.39 13.43 13.47
C ASN A 326 -19.75 13.36 11.99
N VAL A 327 -20.02 12.15 11.53
CA VAL A 327 -20.47 11.87 10.17
C VAL A 327 -21.98 11.67 10.19
N SER A 328 -22.70 12.46 9.41
CA SER A 328 -24.15 12.32 9.24
C SER A 328 -24.42 11.33 8.12
N LEU A 329 -25.17 10.29 8.42
CA LEU A 329 -25.60 9.23 7.53
C LEU A 329 -27.12 9.29 7.32
N SER A 330 -27.56 9.20 6.09
CA SER A 330 -28.99 8.95 5.76
C SER A 330 -29.18 7.46 5.50
N THR A 331 -29.98 6.81 6.31
CA THR A 331 -30.29 5.37 6.21
C THR A 331 -31.77 5.18 5.93
N SER A 332 -32.20 3.94 5.65
CA SER A 332 -33.61 3.59 5.51
C SER A 332 -34.43 3.84 6.79
N PHE A 333 -33.76 3.94 7.93
CA PHE A 333 -34.40 4.17 9.25
C PHE A 333 -34.37 5.63 9.69
N GLY A 334 -33.72 6.53 8.91
CA GLY A 334 -33.56 7.95 9.23
C GLY A 334 -32.12 8.42 9.23
N GLU A 335 -31.90 9.63 9.76
CA GLU A 335 -30.57 10.20 9.89
C GLU A 335 -29.86 9.71 11.16
N VAL A 336 -28.63 9.27 11.01
CA VAL A 336 -27.79 8.75 12.10
C VAL A 336 -26.46 9.52 12.12
N GLY A 337 -26.06 10.02 13.30
CA GLY A 337 -24.74 10.62 13.51
C GLY A 337 -23.76 9.59 14.05
N VAL A 338 -22.65 9.37 13.36
CA VAL A 338 -21.58 8.45 13.77
C VAL A 338 -20.30 9.22 14.00
N PRO A 339 -19.68 9.15 15.20
CA PRO A 339 -18.35 9.73 15.42
C PRO A 339 -17.34 9.14 14.42
N ILE A 340 -16.54 10.00 13.76
CA ILE A 340 -15.57 9.57 12.75
C ILE A 340 -14.59 8.51 13.27
N LYS A 341 -14.24 8.59 14.55
CA LYS A 341 -13.37 7.61 15.21
C LYS A 341 -13.95 6.20 15.29
N LEU A 342 -15.27 6.06 15.14
CA LEU A 342 -15.95 4.75 15.08
C LEU A 342 -16.11 4.24 13.64
N MET A 343 -15.80 5.04 12.64
CA MET A 343 -15.80 4.61 11.24
C MET A 343 -14.50 3.90 10.89
N ARG A 344 -14.58 2.98 9.95
CA ARG A 344 -13.43 2.27 9.37
C ARG A 344 -13.32 2.48 7.88
N SER A 345 -14.40 2.28 7.16
CA SER A 345 -14.39 2.52 5.72
C SER A 345 -15.77 2.94 5.21
N VAL A 346 -15.74 3.61 4.08
CA VAL A 346 -16.93 3.98 3.31
C VAL A 346 -16.67 3.62 1.86
N ALA A 347 -17.49 2.77 1.30
CA ALA A 347 -17.54 2.54 -0.15
C ALA A 347 -18.38 3.65 -0.79
N LEU A 348 -17.74 4.55 -1.54
CA LEU A 348 -18.40 5.74 -2.09
C LEU A 348 -19.00 5.51 -3.48
N SER A 349 -18.56 4.49 -4.19
CA SER A 349 -19.07 4.16 -5.52
C SER A 349 -18.74 2.73 -5.94
N GLU A 350 -19.70 2.09 -6.58
CA GLU A 350 -19.55 0.77 -7.21
C GLU A 350 -18.94 0.85 -8.62
N LYS A 351 -19.12 1.97 -9.32
CA LYS A 351 -18.61 2.13 -10.69
C LYS A 351 -17.18 2.66 -10.69
N ILE A 352 -16.31 1.95 -11.36
CA ILE A 352 -14.93 2.34 -11.60
C ILE A 352 -14.88 3.05 -12.96
N ASP A 353 -14.66 4.36 -12.96
CA ASP A 353 -14.37 5.07 -14.19
C ASP A 353 -12.89 4.85 -14.54
N GLU A 354 -12.60 4.40 -15.75
CA GLU A 354 -11.24 4.24 -16.23
C GLU A 354 -10.60 5.60 -16.47
N VAL A 355 -9.62 5.94 -15.63
CA VAL A 355 -8.74 7.09 -15.87
C VAL A 355 -7.46 6.57 -16.50
N ARG A 356 -7.16 6.99 -17.73
CA ARG A 356 -5.94 6.57 -18.44
C ARG A 356 -4.82 7.55 -18.20
N MET A 357 -3.62 7.02 -17.90
CA MET A 357 -2.42 7.85 -17.91
C MET A 357 -2.19 8.40 -19.32
N GLU A 358 -2.02 9.72 -19.38
CA GLU A 358 -1.66 10.41 -20.61
C GLU A 358 -0.14 10.54 -20.75
N THR A 359 0.31 10.84 -21.96
CA THR A 359 1.72 11.18 -22.21
C THR A 359 2.08 12.43 -21.40
N ASN A 360 3.11 12.36 -20.58
CA ASN A 360 3.63 13.38 -19.66
C ASN A 360 2.95 13.40 -18.28
N ASP A 361 2.11 12.45 -17.95
CA ASP A 361 1.67 12.26 -16.57
C ASP A 361 2.84 11.76 -15.71
N VAL A 362 2.92 12.30 -14.51
CA VAL A 362 3.94 11.97 -13.51
C VAL A 362 3.25 11.45 -12.27
N ARG A 363 3.70 10.30 -11.78
CA ARG A 363 3.24 9.77 -10.49
C ARG A 363 4.12 10.32 -9.38
N CYS A 364 3.51 11.03 -8.45
CA CYS A 364 4.15 11.59 -7.27
C CYS A 364 3.92 10.68 -6.09
N TRP A 365 4.99 10.11 -5.54
CA TRP A 365 4.97 9.24 -4.37
C TRP A 365 5.28 10.07 -3.12
N PHE A 366 4.55 9.83 -2.05
CA PHE A 366 4.74 10.54 -0.80
C PHE A 366 5.44 9.67 0.24
N HIS A 367 6.33 10.27 1.01
CA HIS A 367 7.17 9.57 1.98
C HIS A 367 6.36 8.75 3.01
N GLU A 368 5.23 9.29 3.47
CA GLU A 368 4.38 8.64 4.47
C GLU A 368 3.22 7.82 3.87
N GLY A 369 3.34 7.45 2.61
CA GLY A 369 2.34 6.67 1.89
C GLY A 369 1.38 7.53 1.07
N GLY A 370 0.76 6.86 0.11
CA GLY A 370 -0.06 7.47 -0.90
C GLY A 370 0.73 7.95 -2.12
N TYR A 371 0.04 8.13 -3.20
CA TYR A 371 0.57 8.69 -4.43
C TYR A 371 -0.56 9.31 -5.25
N ILE A 372 -0.19 10.29 -6.06
CA ILE A 372 -1.11 10.96 -6.98
C ILE A 372 -0.48 11.08 -8.36
N THR A 373 -1.27 10.85 -9.38
CA THR A 373 -0.87 11.07 -10.76
C THR A 373 -1.29 12.48 -11.18
N VAL A 374 -0.34 13.24 -11.70
CA VAL A 374 -0.55 14.61 -12.14
C VAL A 374 0.01 14.83 -13.53
N LYS A 375 -0.68 15.63 -14.33
CA LYS A 375 -0.13 16.23 -15.54
C LYS A 375 0.76 17.39 -15.13
N LEU A 376 2.07 17.19 -15.22
CA LEU A 376 3.04 18.15 -14.74
C LEU A 376 2.97 19.44 -15.53
N LYS A 377 2.89 20.58 -14.82
CA LYS A 377 2.92 21.93 -15.39
C LYS A 377 4.27 22.61 -15.16
N SER A 378 4.76 22.56 -13.95
CA SER A 378 6.04 23.15 -13.58
C SER A 378 6.62 22.49 -12.34
N LEU A 379 7.92 22.58 -12.19
CA LEU A 379 8.67 22.25 -11.00
C LEU A 379 9.68 23.37 -10.77
N ASP A 380 9.82 23.80 -9.54
CA ASP A 380 10.91 24.65 -9.06
C ASP A 380 11.59 23.99 -7.85
N GLU A 381 12.50 24.70 -7.17
CA GLU A 381 13.26 24.16 -6.02
C GLU A 381 12.39 23.63 -4.87
N LYS A 382 11.18 24.14 -4.73
CA LYS A 382 10.31 23.90 -3.55
C LYS A 382 8.94 23.34 -3.93
N THR A 383 8.50 23.54 -5.18
CA THR A 383 7.11 23.31 -5.53
C THR A 383 6.99 22.58 -6.87
N LEU A 384 6.23 21.48 -6.84
CA LEU A 384 5.73 20.85 -8.05
C LEU A 384 4.30 21.31 -8.27
N ARG A 385 3.98 21.75 -9.50
CA ARG A 385 2.64 22.15 -9.92
C ARG A 385 2.17 21.29 -11.07
N GLY A 386 0.95 20.83 -10.98
CA GLY A 386 0.32 20.03 -12.01
C GLY A 386 -1.20 20.02 -11.86
N TYR A 387 -1.85 19.34 -12.76
CA TYR A 387 -3.28 19.10 -12.72
C TYR A 387 -3.49 17.61 -12.47
N SER A 388 -4.32 17.28 -11.48
CA SER A 388 -4.87 15.92 -11.35
C SER A 388 -6.22 15.87 -12.04
N GLN A 389 -6.60 14.68 -12.48
CA GLN A 389 -7.95 14.44 -13.00
C GLN A 389 -8.98 14.31 -11.87
N VAL A 390 -8.50 14.26 -10.61
CA VAL A 390 -9.30 14.09 -9.38
C VAL A 390 -9.85 15.39 -8.85
#